data_133ba5b7d853909b83c933a0804d5355
#
_entry.id   133ba5b7d853909b83c933a0804d5355
#
_cell.length_a   1.000
_cell.length_b   1.000
_cell.length_c   1.000
_cell.angle_alpha   90.00
_cell.angle_beta   90.00
_cell.angle_gamma   90.00
#
_symmetry.space_group_name_H-M   'P 1'
#
loop_
_entity.id
_entity.type
_entity.pdbx_description
1 polymer ?
#
loop_
_entity_poly.entity_id
_entity_poly.type
_entity_poly.pdbx_seq_one_letter_code
_entity_poly.pdbx_strand_id
1 'polypeptide(L)'
;DVDPAELEEVEDVEVDADDETTEGSDKAKPAAKEGEEEEESAAFVIRDDDEDDAPAQQVVTAGATADPVKDYLKQIGKVALLNAEQEVELAKRIEAGLFAEEKLNSGEKIDMKLKRELWWIAQDGKKAKNHLLEANLRLVVSLAKRYTGRGMLFLDLIQEGNLGLIRAVEKFDYTKGYKFSTYATWWIRQAITRAMADQARTIRIPVHMVE
;
A
#
# COMPACT_ATOMS: atom_id res chain seq x y z
N ASP A 1 21.53 -15.46 -9.82
CA ASP A 1 22.52 -14.44 -9.47
C ASP A 1 22.72 -13.57 -10.71
N VAL A 2 21.94 -12.53 -10.82
CA VAL A 2 22.07 -11.53 -11.88
C VAL A 2 22.78 -10.34 -11.27
N ASP A 3 23.96 -10.04 -11.82
CA ASP A 3 24.82 -8.93 -11.38
C ASP A 3 24.11 -7.59 -11.64
N PRO A 4 24.00 -6.70 -10.65
CA PRO A 4 23.37 -5.39 -10.83
C PRO A 4 24.13 -4.43 -11.77
N ALA A 5 25.31 -4.82 -12.26
CA ALA A 5 26.11 -4.01 -13.19
C ALA A 5 25.65 -4.08 -14.66
N GLU A 6 24.76 -5.00 -15.03
CA GLU A 6 24.23 -5.13 -16.40
C GLU A 6 22.96 -4.29 -16.69
N LEU A 7 22.60 -3.37 -15.78
CA LEU A 7 21.36 -2.58 -15.90
C LEU A 7 21.58 -1.17 -16.52
N GLU A 8 22.71 -0.90 -17.14
CA GLU A 8 23.02 0.43 -17.70
C GLU A 8 22.55 0.69 -19.14
N GLU A 9 21.84 -0.23 -19.79
CA GLU A 9 21.28 0.05 -21.12
C GLU A 9 19.79 -0.22 -21.19
N VAL A 10 18.97 0.71 -20.70
CA VAL A 10 17.60 0.88 -21.17
C VAL A 10 17.35 2.37 -21.37
N GLU A 11 17.24 2.75 -22.64
CA GLU A 11 17.00 4.09 -23.15
C GLU A 11 15.90 4.87 -22.40
N ASP A 12 16.18 6.14 -22.18
CA ASP A 12 15.27 7.17 -21.74
C ASP A 12 14.07 7.25 -22.69
N VAL A 13 12.92 6.79 -22.21
CA VAL A 13 11.65 7.15 -22.83
C VAL A 13 11.16 8.41 -22.14
N GLU A 14 11.38 9.53 -22.79
CA GLU A 14 10.78 10.82 -22.48
C GLU A 14 9.25 10.67 -22.43
N VAL A 15 8.67 11.06 -21.33
CA VAL A 15 7.23 11.19 -21.18
C VAL A 15 6.92 12.67 -21.23
N ASP A 16 6.43 13.11 -22.37
CA ASP A 16 5.85 14.44 -22.58
C ASP A 16 4.76 14.69 -21.54
N ALA A 17 4.94 15.77 -20.81
CA ALA A 17 3.95 16.37 -19.95
C ALA A 17 3.25 17.48 -20.74
N ASP A 18 2.09 17.20 -21.29
CA ASP A 18 1.19 18.26 -21.78
C ASP A 18 0.36 18.80 -20.61
N ASP A 19 0.73 20.02 -20.26
CA ASP A 19 0.02 20.97 -19.42
C ASP A 19 -0.94 21.77 -20.31
N GLU A 20 -2.24 21.63 -20.14
CA GLU A 20 -3.21 22.60 -20.64
C GLU A 20 -4.08 23.15 -19.53
N THR A 21 -3.66 24.33 -19.08
CA THR A 21 -4.45 25.31 -18.38
C THR A 21 -5.46 25.96 -19.33
N THR A 22 -6.74 26.02 -18.96
CA THR A 22 -7.65 27.06 -19.43
C THR A 22 -8.49 27.64 -18.30
N GLU A 23 -8.21 28.92 -18.05
CA GLU A 23 -9.00 29.84 -17.26
C GLU A 23 -10.33 30.21 -18.01
N GLY A 24 -11.32 30.58 -17.19
CA GLY A 24 -12.53 31.28 -17.67
C GLY A 24 -13.62 31.29 -16.63
N SER A 25 -13.61 32.17 -15.65
CA SER A 25 -14.41 33.40 -15.46
C SER A 25 -15.87 33.32 -15.95
N ASP A 26 -16.87 33.38 -15.10
CA ASP A 26 -17.58 34.57 -14.61
C ASP A 26 -18.95 34.26 -13.96
N LYS A 27 -19.17 34.86 -12.80
CA LYS A 27 -20.35 35.46 -12.22
C LYS A 27 -21.78 34.98 -12.59
N ALA A 28 -22.60 34.68 -11.60
CA ALA A 28 -23.64 35.55 -11.05
C ALA A 28 -24.70 34.80 -10.23
N LYS A 29 -24.89 35.24 -9.01
CA LYS A 29 -26.13 35.12 -8.21
C LYS A 29 -27.10 36.23 -8.68
N PRO A 30 -28.44 36.22 -8.45
CA PRO A 30 -29.12 35.95 -7.19
C PRO A 30 -30.60 35.45 -7.24
N ALA A 31 -31.12 35.18 -6.04
CA ALA A 31 -32.44 35.49 -5.49
C ALA A 31 -33.67 34.59 -5.73
N ALA A 32 -34.06 33.95 -4.64
CA ALA A 32 -35.34 33.97 -3.90
C ALA A 32 -36.68 33.81 -4.67
N LYS A 33 -37.50 32.88 -4.21
CA LYS A 33 -38.82 33.11 -3.64
C LYS A 33 -39.46 31.83 -3.10
N GLU A 34 -39.96 32.04 -1.91
CA GLU A 34 -40.98 31.40 -1.12
C GLU A 34 -42.17 30.85 -1.89
N GLY A 35 -42.79 29.82 -1.36
CA GLY A 35 -44.11 29.31 -1.70
C GLY A 35 -44.47 28.19 -0.74
N GLU A 36 -45.11 28.58 0.39
CA GLU A 36 -45.91 27.74 1.26
C GLU A 36 -47.06 27.14 0.44
N GLU A 37 -47.47 25.91 0.80
CA GLU A 37 -48.86 25.57 1.01
C GLU A 37 -49.00 24.17 1.65
N GLU A 38 -49.82 24.15 2.64
CA GLU A 38 -50.27 23.10 3.56
C GLU A 38 -51.18 22.09 2.83
N GLU A 39 -51.43 21.04 3.60
CA GLU A 39 -52.58 20.12 3.71
C GLU A 39 -52.15 18.67 3.43
N GLU A 40 -52.55 17.62 4.12
CA GLU A 40 -53.49 17.41 5.21
C GLU A 40 -53.24 15.98 5.75
N SER A 41 -53.50 15.82 6.98
CA SER A 41 -53.47 14.61 7.80
C SER A 41 -54.16 13.39 7.20
N ALA A 42 -53.55 12.24 7.33
CA ALA A 42 -54.28 11.00 7.56
C ALA A 42 -53.56 10.17 8.61
N ALA A 43 -53.97 10.34 9.82
CA ALA A 43 -53.61 9.50 10.95
C ALA A 43 -54.19 8.08 10.73
N PHE A 44 -53.30 7.12 10.47
CA PHE A 44 -53.64 5.73 10.56
C PHE A 44 -53.16 5.18 11.92
N VAL A 45 -54.09 5.08 12.84
CA VAL A 45 -53.91 4.45 14.15
C VAL A 45 -54.00 2.94 13.95
N ILE A 46 -52.88 2.24 14.01
CA ILE A 46 -52.87 0.78 14.18
C ILE A 46 -52.71 0.50 15.68
N ARG A 47 -53.68 -0.18 16.19
CA ARG A 47 -53.72 -0.68 17.58
C ARG A 47 -52.67 -1.75 17.78
N ASP A 48 -52.02 -1.62 18.91
CA ASP A 48 -51.28 -2.60 19.65
C ASP A 48 -52.14 -3.84 19.87
N ASP A 49 -51.67 -4.97 19.38
CA ASP A 49 -51.84 -6.32 19.93
C ASP A 49 -51.21 -7.31 18.93
N ASP A 50 -49.95 -7.59 19.13
CA ASP A 50 -49.33 -8.90 18.97
C ASP A 50 -47.86 -8.77 19.38
N GLU A 51 -47.63 -8.95 20.66
CA GLU A 51 -46.32 -9.34 21.18
C GLU A 51 -45.97 -10.74 20.69
N ASP A 52 -44.64 -10.90 20.41
CA ASP A 52 -43.95 -12.14 20.16
C ASP A 52 -44.01 -12.67 18.71
N ASP A 53 -43.17 -12.13 17.86
CA ASP A 53 -42.23 -12.82 16.93
C ASP A 53 -41.56 -11.84 15.97
N ALA A 54 -40.91 -10.83 16.48
CA ALA A 54 -39.95 -10.07 15.67
C ALA A 54 -38.61 -10.82 15.70
N PRO A 55 -38.13 -11.39 14.55
CA PRO A 55 -36.78 -11.87 14.51
C PRO A 55 -35.85 -10.68 14.81
N ALA A 56 -34.91 -10.92 15.73
CA ALA A 56 -33.93 -9.91 16.12
C ALA A 56 -33.44 -9.21 14.86
N GLN A 57 -33.88 -7.97 14.66
CA GLN A 57 -33.29 -7.13 13.63
C GLN A 57 -31.81 -7.03 13.96
N GLN A 58 -31.02 -7.81 13.24
CA GLN A 58 -29.60 -7.52 13.14
C GLN A 58 -29.54 -6.07 12.69
N VAL A 59 -29.15 -5.20 13.60
CA VAL A 59 -28.73 -3.84 13.29
C VAL A 59 -27.53 -4.01 12.36
N VAL A 60 -27.81 -4.14 11.08
CA VAL A 60 -26.81 -3.99 10.06
C VAL A 60 -26.39 -2.54 10.20
N THR A 61 -25.33 -2.35 10.95
CA THR A 61 -24.65 -1.06 11.05
C THR A 61 -24.44 -0.62 9.61
N ALA A 62 -25.21 0.36 9.17
CA ALA A 62 -25.13 0.94 7.82
C ALA A 62 -23.80 1.70 7.69
N GLY A 63 -22.73 0.95 7.63
CA GLY A 63 -21.34 1.41 7.54
C GLY A 63 -20.42 0.36 6.94
N ALA A 64 -20.91 -0.85 6.70
CA ALA A 64 -20.10 -2.00 6.31
C ALA A 64 -20.31 -2.47 4.87
N THR A 65 -20.67 -1.60 3.96
CA THR A 65 -20.29 -1.77 2.55
C THR A 65 -18.99 -1.01 2.32
N ALA A 66 -18.02 -1.25 3.20
CA ALA A 66 -16.69 -0.71 2.99
C ALA A 66 -16.09 -1.46 1.80
N ASP A 67 -15.99 -0.76 0.69
CA ASP A 67 -15.14 -1.19 -0.42
C ASP A 67 -13.74 -1.46 0.18
N PRO A 68 -13.27 -2.72 0.23
CA PRO A 68 -12.02 -3.07 0.91
C PRO A 68 -10.82 -2.32 0.32
N VAL A 69 -10.91 -1.93 -0.96
CA VAL A 69 -9.89 -1.10 -1.61
C VAL A 69 -9.87 0.30 -1.00
N LYS A 70 -11.03 0.93 -0.81
CA LYS A 70 -11.12 2.28 -0.23
C LYS A 70 -10.61 2.30 1.21
N ASP A 71 -10.95 1.27 1.99
CA ASP A 71 -10.49 1.19 3.37
C ASP A 71 -8.97 1.02 3.44
N TYR A 72 -8.41 0.12 2.63
CA TYR A 72 -6.96 -0.04 2.51
C TYR A 72 -6.26 1.27 2.11
N LEU A 73 -6.74 1.97 1.08
CA LEU A 73 -6.18 3.25 0.64
C LEU A 73 -6.25 4.33 1.73
N LYS A 74 -7.32 4.35 2.52
CA LYS A 74 -7.46 5.26 3.66
C LYS A 74 -6.45 4.95 4.77
N GLN A 75 -6.18 3.68 5.02
CA GLN A 75 -5.21 3.26 6.05
C GLN A 75 -3.79 3.62 5.65
N ILE A 76 -3.35 3.28 4.44
CA ILE A 76 -2.00 3.59 3.96
C ILE A 76 -1.75 5.09 3.79
N GLY A 77 -2.81 5.87 3.56
CA GLY A 77 -2.73 7.33 3.44
C GLY A 77 -2.36 8.05 4.73
N LYS A 78 -2.48 7.39 5.90
CA LYS A 78 -2.15 7.98 7.21
C LYS A 78 -0.65 8.09 7.45
N VAL A 79 0.15 7.26 6.80
CA VAL A 79 1.61 7.25 6.98
C VAL A 79 2.24 8.32 6.10
N ALA A 80 3.09 9.16 6.68
CA ALA A 80 3.80 10.21 5.97
C ALA A 80 4.84 9.64 4.99
N LEU A 81 5.08 10.37 3.90
CA LEU A 81 6.15 10.05 2.96
C LEU A 81 7.52 10.35 3.60
N LEU A 82 8.52 9.55 3.24
CA LEU A 82 9.90 9.72 3.70
C LEU A 82 10.70 10.58 2.72
N ASN A 83 11.63 11.34 3.26
CA ASN A 83 12.68 11.98 2.47
C ASN A 83 13.92 11.06 2.36
N ALA A 84 14.89 11.44 1.52
CA ALA A 84 16.08 10.62 1.27
C ALA A 84 16.93 10.38 2.54
N GLU A 85 17.02 11.36 3.42
CA GLU A 85 17.78 11.26 4.67
C GLU A 85 17.12 10.26 5.63
N GLN A 86 15.79 10.31 5.75
CA GLN A 86 15.01 9.38 6.57
C GLN A 86 15.11 7.94 6.04
N GLU A 87 15.11 7.76 4.71
CA GLU A 87 15.30 6.43 4.09
C GLU A 87 16.66 5.84 4.46
N VAL A 88 17.73 6.65 4.41
CA VAL A 88 19.08 6.22 4.81
C VAL A 88 19.17 5.93 6.31
N GLU A 89 18.56 6.75 7.15
CA GLU A 89 18.52 6.53 8.60
C GLU A 89 17.83 5.20 8.94
N LEU A 90 16.66 4.95 8.35
CA LEU A 90 15.94 3.71 8.54
C LEU A 90 16.74 2.50 8.02
N ALA A 91 17.40 2.63 6.87
CA ALA A 91 18.25 1.57 6.33
C ALA A 91 19.41 1.21 7.25
N LYS A 92 20.08 2.20 7.85
CA LYS A 92 21.13 1.99 8.86
C LYS A 92 20.61 1.27 10.10
N ARG A 93 19.43 1.64 10.58
CA ARG A 93 18.79 0.99 11.73
C ARG A 93 18.41 -0.45 11.43
N ILE A 94 17.94 -0.75 10.21
CA ILE A 94 17.62 -2.11 9.75
C ILE A 94 18.90 -2.94 9.72
N GLU A 95 19.98 -2.43 9.14
CA GLU A 95 21.27 -3.11 9.06
C GLU A 95 21.83 -3.42 10.47
N ALA A 96 21.85 -2.44 11.36
CA ALA A 96 22.28 -2.62 12.75
C ALA A 96 21.43 -3.67 13.47
N GLY A 97 20.11 -3.68 13.22
CA GLY A 97 19.19 -4.68 13.78
C GLY A 97 19.50 -6.10 13.30
N LEU A 98 19.81 -6.28 12.02
CA LEU A 98 20.18 -7.58 11.45
C LEU A 98 21.51 -8.10 12.06
N PHE A 99 22.53 -7.26 12.17
CA PHE A 99 23.79 -7.62 12.82
C PHE A 99 23.62 -7.96 14.29
N ALA A 100 22.76 -7.23 15.01
CA ALA A 100 22.45 -7.53 16.39
C ALA A 100 21.75 -8.89 16.54
N GLU A 101 20.81 -9.21 15.65
CA GLU A 101 20.10 -10.50 15.63
C GLU A 101 21.05 -11.65 15.28
N GLU A 102 21.94 -11.49 14.31
CA GLU A 102 22.96 -12.44 13.95
C GLU A 102 23.88 -12.74 15.14
N LYS A 103 24.36 -11.71 15.82
CA LYS A 103 25.22 -11.84 17.00
C LYS A 103 24.52 -12.53 18.17
N LEU A 104 23.23 -12.26 18.40
CA LEU A 104 22.44 -12.95 19.41
C LEU A 104 22.26 -14.44 19.11
N ASN A 105 22.22 -14.82 17.84
CA ASN A 105 22.01 -16.19 17.37
C ASN A 105 23.32 -16.95 17.14
N SER A 106 24.48 -16.30 17.20
CA SER A 106 25.81 -16.93 16.97
C SER A 106 26.24 -17.96 18.00
N GLY A 107 25.51 -18.05 19.12
CA GLY A 107 25.85 -18.99 20.21
C GLY A 107 27.07 -18.61 21.06
N GLU A 108 27.65 -17.42 20.82
CA GLU A 108 28.75 -16.90 21.65
C GLU A 108 28.27 -16.60 23.08
N LYS A 109 29.15 -16.76 24.04
CA LYS A 109 28.87 -16.35 25.43
C LYS A 109 28.89 -14.84 25.53
N ILE A 110 27.71 -14.24 25.46
CA ILE A 110 27.48 -12.79 25.53
C ILE A 110 27.07 -12.44 26.96
N ASP A 111 27.67 -11.37 27.52
CA ASP A 111 27.25 -10.82 28.80
C ASP A 111 25.77 -10.41 28.79
N MET A 112 25.08 -10.60 29.92
CA MET A 112 23.66 -10.36 30.06
C MET A 112 23.28 -8.90 29.74
N LYS A 113 24.16 -7.94 30.04
CA LYS A 113 23.96 -6.53 29.72
C LYS A 113 24.00 -6.32 28.21
N LEU A 114 25.05 -6.82 27.55
CA LEU A 114 25.21 -6.70 26.10
C LEU A 114 24.11 -7.46 25.35
N LYS A 115 23.65 -8.60 25.85
CA LYS A 115 22.51 -9.33 25.28
C LYS A 115 21.23 -8.51 25.26
N ARG A 116 20.97 -7.77 26.33
CA ARG A 116 19.81 -6.88 26.43
C ARG A 116 19.91 -5.70 25.44
N GLU A 117 21.08 -5.09 25.34
CA GLU A 117 21.35 -4.00 24.40
C GLU A 117 21.19 -4.44 22.94
N LEU A 118 21.76 -5.60 22.57
CA LEU A 118 21.61 -6.19 21.24
C LEU A 118 20.14 -6.52 20.93
N TRP A 119 19.41 -7.02 21.91
CA TRP A 119 17.98 -7.29 21.73
C TRP A 119 17.18 -5.99 21.41
N TRP A 120 17.50 -4.90 22.11
CA TRP A 120 16.90 -3.60 21.83
C TRP A 120 17.20 -3.11 20.41
N ILE A 121 18.44 -3.22 19.95
CA ILE A 121 18.85 -2.86 18.60
C ILE A 121 18.12 -3.71 17.56
N ALA A 122 18.00 -5.02 17.80
CA ALA A 122 17.26 -5.91 16.91
C ALA A 122 15.76 -5.54 16.81
N GLN A 123 15.13 -5.18 17.94
CA GLN A 123 13.74 -4.71 17.94
C GLN A 123 13.56 -3.35 17.24
N ASP A 124 14.52 -2.45 17.42
CA ASP A 124 14.51 -1.16 16.73
C ASP A 124 14.66 -1.32 15.21
N GLY A 125 15.53 -2.22 14.76
CA GLY A 125 15.67 -2.57 13.36
C GLY A 125 14.37 -3.13 12.73
N LYS A 126 13.64 -3.98 13.46
CA LYS A 126 12.32 -4.49 13.01
C LYS A 126 11.29 -3.37 12.88
N LYS A 127 11.26 -2.44 13.83
CA LYS A 127 10.38 -1.26 13.76
C LYS A 127 10.75 -0.37 12.58
N ALA A 128 12.04 -0.14 12.33
CA ALA A 128 12.52 0.64 11.20
C ALA A 128 12.15 -0.03 9.86
N LYS A 129 12.27 -1.37 9.75
CA LYS A 129 11.83 -2.12 8.58
C LYS A 129 10.34 -1.93 8.31
N ASN A 130 9.50 -2.07 9.32
CA ASN A 130 8.06 -1.88 9.19
C ASN A 130 7.73 -0.45 8.77
N HIS A 131 8.37 0.54 9.35
CA HIS A 131 8.14 1.95 9.00
C HIS A 131 8.52 2.25 7.54
N LEU A 132 9.67 1.74 7.06
CA LEU A 132 10.08 1.88 5.67
C LEU A 132 9.10 1.21 4.70
N LEU A 133 8.57 0.03 5.05
CA LEU A 133 7.54 -0.65 4.27
C LEU A 133 6.23 0.16 4.22
N GLU A 134 5.72 0.56 5.38
CA GLU A 134 4.45 1.29 5.50
C GLU A 134 4.45 2.61 4.71
N ALA A 135 5.55 3.36 4.78
CA ALA A 135 5.69 4.62 4.05
C ALA A 135 5.69 4.46 2.52
N ASN A 136 6.06 3.27 2.02
CA ASN A 136 6.15 2.96 0.59
C ASN A 136 4.98 2.12 0.05
N LEU A 137 3.96 1.81 0.84
CA LEU A 137 2.76 1.09 0.35
C LEU A 137 2.03 1.88 -0.75
N ARG A 138 2.04 3.20 -0.67
CA ARG A 138 1.44 4.07 -1.71
C ARG A 138 2.13 3.92 -3.06
N LEU A 139 3.44 3.70 -3.08
CA LEU A 139 4.21 3.42 -4.30
C LEU A 139 3.72 2.12 -4.95
N VAL A 140 3.50 1.06 -4.15
CA VAL A 140 2.97 -0.22 -4.66
C VAL A 140 1.62 -0.02 -5.32
N VAL A 141 0.70 0.71 -4.68
CA VAL A 141 -0.64 0.99 -5.23
C VAL A 141 -0.56 1.74 -6.55
N SER A 142 0.29 2.75 -6.65
CA SER A 142 0.47 3.54 -7.88
C SER A 142 0.98 2.70 -9.05
N LEU A 143 1.87 1.75 -8.79
CA LEU A 143 2.38 0.82 -9.78
C LEU A 143 1.33 -0.26 -10.15
N ALA A 144 0.68 -0.86 -9.15
CA ALA A 144 -0.35 -1.89 -9.36
C ALA A 144 -1.51 -1.37 -10.22
N LYS A 145 -1.87 -0.10 -10.09
CA LYS A 145 -2.93 0.55 -10.86
C LYS A 145 -2.72 0.44 -12.38
N ARG A 146 -1.48 0.40 -12.85
CA ARG A 146 -1.16 0.29 -14.29
C ARG A 146 -1.42 -1.11 -14.86
N TYR A 147 -1.60 -2.11 -14.00
CA TYR A 147 -1.80 -3.51 -14.38
C TYR A 147 -3.24 -3.99 -14.20
N THR A 148 -4.15 -3.11 -13.81
CA THR A 148 -5.58 -3.42 -13.67
C THR A 148 -6.21 -3.78 -15.03
N GLY A 149 -7.25 -4.62 -14.99
CA GLY A 149 -7.95 -5.04 -16.21
C GLY A 149 -7.29 -6.15 -17.03
N ARG A 150 -6.25 -6.80 -16.48
CA ARG A 150 -5.48 -7.86 -17.15
C ARG A 150 -5.70 -9.25 -16.55
N GLY A 151 -6.83 -9.51 -15.91
CA GLY A 151 -7.21 -10.83 -15.38
C GLY A 151 -6.89 -11.06 -13.89
N MET A 152 -6.21 -10.14 -13.20
CA MET A 152 -6.02 -10.18 -11.76
C MET A 152 -6.83 -9.10 -11.06
N LEU A 153 -7.32 -9.40 -9.86
CA LEU A 153 -7.98 -8.43 -8.99
C LEU A 153 -6.98 -7.38 -8.50
N PHE A 154 -7.44 -6.13 -8.33
CA PHE A 154 -6.57 -5.04 -7.91
C PHE A 154 -5.89 -5.28 -6.55
N LEU A 155 -6.61 -5.83 -5.57
CA LEU A 155 -6.03 -6.20 -4.28
C LEU A 155 -4.96 -7.29 -4.39
N ASP A 156 -5.14 -8.26 -5.29
CA ASP A 156 -4.15 -9.31 -5.52
C ASP A 156 -2.88 -8.73 -6.15
N LEU A 157 -3.03 -7.78 -7.10
CA LEU A 157 -1.90 -7.02 -7.67
C LEU A 157 -1.13 -6.25 -6.58
N ILE A 158 -1.83 -5.62 -5.65
CA ILE A 158 -1.23 -4.93 -4.52
C ILE A 158 -0.47 -5.90 -3.62
N GLN A 159 -1.06 -7.06 -3.30
CA GLN A 159 -0.41 -8.07 -2.47
C GLN A 159 0.88 -8.58 -3.09
N GLU A 160 0.87 -8.92 -4.37
CA GLU A 160 2.07 -9.34 -5.09
C GLU A 160 3.12 -8.22 -5.16
N GLY A 161 2.68 -6.99 -5.40
CA GLY A 161 3.55 -5.82 -5.34
C GLY A 161 4.17 -5.60 -3.96
N ASN A 162 3.43 -5.84 -2.89
CA ASN A 162 3.94 -5.76 -1.51
C ASN A 162 5.01 -6.82 -1.23
N LEU A 163 4.89 -8.02 -1.78
CA LEU A 163 5.95 -9.04 -1.71
C LEU A 163 7.22 -8.57 -2.40
N GLY A 164 7.09 -7.89 -3.55
CA GLY A 164 8.21 -7.24 -4.22
C GLY A 164 8.85 -6.14 -3.37
N LEU A 165 8.04 -5.30 -2.73
CA LEU A 165 8.50 -4.25 -1.82
C LEU A 165 9.28 -4.82 -0.62
N ILE A 166 8.83 -5.90 -0.02
CA ILE A 166 9.54 -6.57 1.09
C ILE A 166 10.94 -7.01 0.63
N ARG A 167 11.05 -7.62 -0.54
CA ARG A 167 12.35 -8.01 -1.11
C ARG A 167 13.25 -6.81 -1.39
N ALA A 168 12.67 -5.70 -1.87
CA ALA A 168 13.41 -4.46 -2.08
C ALA A 168 14.01 -3.92 -0.77
N VAL A 169 13.24 -3.92 0.33
CA VAL A 169 13.73 -3.48 1.64
C VAL A 169 14.86 -4.37 2.16
N GLU A 170 14.78 -5.67 1.94
CA GLU A 170 15.80 -6.63 2.37
C GLU A 170 17.12 -6.51 1.60
N LYS A 171 17.05 -6.06 0.34
CA LYS A 171 18.22 -5.96 -0.56
C LYS A 171 18.68 -4.54 -0.81
N PHE A 172 18.05 -3.55 -0.21
CA PHE A 172 18.38 -2.14 -0.41
C PHE A 172 19.73 -1.80 0.20
N ASP A 173 20.60 -1.23 -0.63
CA ASP A 173 21.92 -0.73 -0.23
C ASP A 173 21.93 0.81 -0.29
N TYR A 174 21.87 1.43 0.88
CA TYR A 174 21.86 2.89 0.99
C TYR A 174 23.19 3.54 0.62
N THR A 175 24.30 2.77 0.55
CA THR A 175 25.64 3.31 0.23
C THR A 175 25.74 3.72 -1.24
N LYS A 176 24.88 3.17 -2.10
CA LYS A 176 24.86 3.46 -3.53
C LYS A 176 24.25 4.80 -3.92
N GLY A 177 23.59 5.49 -3.00
CA GLY A 177 23.18 6.89 -3.14
C GLY A 177 21.87 7.15 -3.89
N TYR A 178 21.17 6.13 -4.44
CA TYR A 178 19.86 6.36 -5.06
C TYR A 178 18.72 6.27 -4.04
N LYS A 179 17.59 6.88 -4.42
CA LYS A 179 16.37 6.81 -3.62
C LYS A 179 15.84 5.37 -3.56
N PHE A 180 15.34 5.01 -2.40
CA PHE A 180 14.69 3.72 -2.20
C PHE A 180 13.56 3.45 -3.21
N SER A 181 12.76 4.47 -3.55
CA SER A 181 11.65 4.35 -4.51
C SER A 181 12.11 3.88 -5.89
N THR A 182 13.25 4.35 -6.39
CA THR A 182 13.82 3.95 -7.68
C THR A 182 14.16 2.48 -7.69
N TYR A 183 14.84 2.01 -6.65
CA TYR A 183 15.21 0.60 -6.49
C TYR A 183 13.98 -0.30 -6.29
N ALA A 184 13.05 0.11 -5.42
CA ALA A 184 11.85 -0.65 -5.10
C ALA A 184 10.91 -0.81 -6.31
N THR A 185 10.83 0.18 -7.19
CA THR A 185 9.99 0.15 -8.39
C THR A 185 10.29 -1.08 -9.26
N TRP A 186 11.56 -1.42 -9.44
CA TRP A 186 11.96 -2.59 -10.22
C TRP A 186 11.45 -3.89 -9.57
N TRP A 187 11.65 -4.06 -8.28
CA TRP A 187 11.20 -5.25 -7.55
C TRP A 187 9.69 -5.41 -7.54
N ILE A 188 8.97 -4.31 -7.36
CA ILE A 188 7.50 -4.29 -7.37
C ILE A 188 6.97 -4.68 -8.76
N ARG A 189 7.51 -4.08 -9.83
CA ARG A 189 7.12 -4.42 -11.20
C ARG A 189 7.37 -5.89 -11.50
N GLN A 190 8.54 -6.39 -11.19
CA GLN A 190 8.90 -7.78 -11.43
C GLN A 190 7.97 -8.74 -10.70
N ALA A 191 7.65 -8.47 -9.43
CA ALA A 191 6.74 -9.30 -8.65
C ALA A 191 5.33 -9.34 -9.27
N ILE A 192 4.79 -8.18 -9.66
CA ILE A 192 3.47 -8.09 -10.29
C ILE A 192 3.45 -8.80 -11.64
N THR A 193 4.44 -8.54 -12.51
CA THR A 193 4.51 -9.15 -13.85
C THR A 193 4.65 -10.67 -13.75
N ARG A 194 5.48 -11.16 -12.83
CA ARG A 194 5.64 -12.59 -12.60
C ARG A 194 4.35 -13.25 -12.10
N ALA A 195 3.67 -12.64 -11.16
CA ALA A 195 2.40 -13.13 -10.65
C ALA A 195 1.32 -13.16 -11.74
N MET A 196 1.27 -12.15 -12.59
CA MET A 196 0.35 -12.11 -13.74
C MET A 196 0.64 -13.24 -14.73
N ALA A 197 1.91 -13.50 -15.04
CA ALA A 197 2.29 -14.60 -15.94
C ALA A 197 1.94 -15.98 -15.35
N ASP A 198 2.13 -16.15 -14.03
CA ASP A 198 1.80 -17.40 -13.32
C ASP A 198 0.28 -17.64 -13.22
N GLN A 199 -0.53 -16.60 -13.13
CA GLN A 199 -2.00 -16.69 -12.95
C GLN A 199 -2.80 -16.52 -14.25
N ALA A 200 -2.17 -16.06 -15.34
CA ALA A 200 -2.87 -15.80 -16.61
C ALA A 200 -3.42 -17.06 -17.28
N ARG A 201 -2.99 -18.25 -16.85
CA ARG A 201 -3.38 -19.51 -17.48
C ARG A 201 -3.84 -20.54 -16.44
N THR A 202 -4.88 -21.30 -16.79
CA THR A 202 -5.40 -22.40 -15.96
C THR A 202 -4.35 -23.51 -15.74
N ILE A 203 -3.48 -23.70 -16.73
CA ILE A 203 -2.31 -24.59 -16.63
C ILE A 203 -1.09 -23.70 -16.48
N ARG A 204 -0.41 -23.81 -15.34
CA ARG A 204 0.81 -23.05 -15.08
C ARG A 204 1.89 -23.37 -16.09
N ILE A 205 2.33 -22.36 -16.84
CA ILE A 205 3.46 -22.44 -17.75
C ILE A 205 4.62 -21.66 -17.14
N PRO A 206 5.87 -22.16 -17.22
CA PRO A 206 7.04 -21.41 -16.77
C PRO A 206 7.14 -20.03 -17.43
N VAL A 207 7.57 -19.01 -16.68
CA VAL A 207 7.56 -17.61 -17.13
C VAL A 207 8.34 -17.40 -18.44
N HIS A 208 9.43 -18.16 -18.65
CA HIS A 208 10.24 -18.08 -19.87
C HIS A 208 9.56 -18.65 -21.13
N MET A 209 8.42 -19.28 -20.98
CA MET A 209 7.61 -19.82 -22.09
C MET A 209 6.39 -18.94 -22.40
N VAL A 210 6.24 -17.84 -21.68
CA VAL A 210 5.16 -16.86 -21.88
C VAL A 210 5.72 -15.72 -22.71
N GLU A 211 5.48 -15.75 -24.00
CA GLU A 211 5.72 -14.62 -24.92
C GLU A 211 4.54 -13.64 -24.87
#